data_6b0b701dc6907b069747785852c11186
#
_entry.id   6b0b701dc6907b069747785852c11186
#
_cell.length_a   1.000
_cell.length_b   1.000
_cell.length_c   1.000
_cell.angle_alpha   90.00
_cell.angle_beta   90.00
_cell.angle_gamma   90.00
#
_symmetry.space_group_name_H-M   'P 1'
#
loop_
_entity.id
_entity.type
_entity.pdbx_description
1 polymer ?
#
loop_
_entity_poly.entity_id
_entity_poly.type
_entity_poly.pdbx_seq_one_letter_code
_entity_poly.pdbx_strand_id
1 'polypeptide(L)'
;IVLLPLVLQTQLGYTATWAGLATAPIGIFPVLLSPLIGKFGNRLDMRWLVTISFAVYAGCFFWRSEFTAQMSFWDVFWPQFVQGIGMAMFFMPLTAITLSNIPAHKMAAASSLSNFMRILAGGIGTSAVTTMWERREALHQTRLTEQINPYADNTVGMIETMRRMGLNEQQIN
;
A
#
# COMPACT_ATOMS: atom_id res chain seq x y z
N ILE A 1 0.75 0.67 -2.82
CA ILE A 1 -0.53 0.26 -3.47
C ILE A 1 -0.55 -1.27 -3.62
N VAL A 2 0.51 -1.90 -4.12
CA VAL A 2 0.56 -3.36 -4.38
C VAL A 2 0.50 -4.21 -3.11
N LEU A 3 1.12 -3.77 -2.03
CA LEU A 3 1.17 -4.53 -0.77
C LEU A 3 -0.18 -4.62 -0.05
N LEU A 4 -1.03 -3.61 -0.17
CA LEU A 4 -2.29 -3.59 0.56
C LEU A 4 -3.25 -4.72 0.15
N PRO A 5 -3.53 -4.97 -1.14
CA PRO A 5 -4.32 -6.13 -1.55
C PRO A 5 -3.70 -7.46 -1.11
N LEU A 6 -2.37 -7.56 -1.11
CA LEU A 6 -1.66 -8.75 -0.65
C LEU A 6 -1.90 -9.00 0.83
N VAL A 7 -1.73 -7.97 1.68
CA VAL A 7 -1.98 -8.05 3.12
C VAL A 7 -3.44 -8.40 3.42
N LEU A 8 -4.41 -7.80 2.71
CA LEU A 8 -5.82 -8.11 2.89
C LEU A 8 -6.14 -9.58 2.59
N GLN A 9 -5.49 -10.16 1.58
CA GLN A 9 -5.69 -11.56 1.22
C GLN A 9 -4.97 -12.52 2.16
N THR A 10 -3.72 -12.23 2.51
CA THR A 10 -2.87 -13.15 3.30
C THR A 10 -3.12 -13.08 4.80
N GLN A 11 -3.38 -11.87 5.33
CA GLN A 11 -3.51 -11.64 6.77
C GLN A 11 -4.96 -11.61 7.25
N LEU A 12 -5.88 -11.06 6.44
CA LEU A 12 -7.29 -10.89 6.80
C LEU A 12 -8.23 -11.89 6.10
N GLY A 13 -7.67 -12.78 5.26
CA GLY A 13 -8.44 -13.82 4.58
C GLY A 13 -9.47 -13.28 3.56
N TYR A 14 -9.32 -12.05 3.09
CA TYR A 14 -10.21 -11.49 2.09
C TYR A 14 -10.04 -12.20 0.75
N THR A 15 -11.15 -12.44 0.05
CA THR A 15 -11.07 -12.89 -1.33
C THR A 15 -10.47 -11.81 -2.23
N ALA A 16 -9.87 -12.20 -3.35
CA ALA A 16 -9.29 -11.27 -4.32
C ALA A 16 -10.28 -10.18 -4.76
N THR A 17 -11.56 -10.53 -4.88
CA THR A 17 -12.64 -9.60 -5.23
C THR A 17 -12.85 -8.53 -4.16
N TRP A 18 -12.93 -8.92 -2.88
CA TRP A 18 -13.12 -8.00 -1.78
C TRP A 18 -11.87 -7.11 -1.56
N ALA A 19 -10.69 -7.68 -1.69
CA ALA A 19 -9.43 -6.90 -1.63
C ALA A 19 -9.34 -5.87 -2.77
N GLY A 20 -9.76 -6.25 -3.98
CA GLY A 20 -9.87 -5.35 -5.13
C GLY A 20 -10.89 -4.23 -4.90
N LEU A 21 -12.07 -4.56 -4.37
CA LEU A 21 -13.12 -3.58 -4.08
C LEU A 21 -12.70 -2.57 -3.00
N ALA A 22 -12.00 -3.03 -1.97
CA ALA A 22 -11.47 -2.17 -0.91
C ALA A 22 -10.39 -1.19 -1.41
N THR A 23 -9.65 -1.58 -2.44
CA THR A 23 -8.57 -0.76 -3.01
C THR A 23 -8.99 0.05 -4.24
N ALA A 24 -10.11 -0.28 -4.89
CA ALA A 24 -10.63 0.41 -6.06
C ALA A 24 -10.85 1.93 -5.91
N PRO A 25 -11.26 2.46 -4.73
CA PRO A 25 -11.54 3.89 -4.55
C PRO A 25 -10.38 4.81 -4.89
N ILE A 26 -9.12 4.32 -4.78
CA ILE A 26 -7.93 5.11 -5.11
C ILE A 26 -7.91 5.56 -6.59
N GLY A 27 -8.53 4.79 -7.49
CA GLY A 27 -8.59 5.09 -8.92
C GLY A 27 -9.70 6.07 -9.32
N ILE A 28 -10.71 6.28 -8.49
CA ILE A 28 -11.89 7.10 -8.81
C ILE A 28 -11.50 8.57 -9.00
N PHE A 29 -10.78 9.14 -8.05
CA PHE A 29 -10.42 10.56 -8.09
C PHE A 29 -9.48 10.95 -9.23
N PRO A 30 -8.43 10.18 -9.58
CA PRO A 30 -7.62 10.47 -10.77
C PRO A 30 -8.46 10.56 -12.04
N VAL A 31 -9.46 9.72 -12.20
CA VAL A 31 -10.34 9.75 -13.39
C VAL A 31 -11.26 10.95 -13.36
N LEU A 32 -11.91 11.25 -12.22
CA LEU A 32 -12.87 12.35 -12.09
C LEU A 32 -12.19 13.73 -12.09
N LEU A 33 -11.04 13.86 -11.43
CA LEU A 33 -10.34 15.15 -11.31
C LEU A 33 -9.44 15.46 -12.52
N SER A 34 -9.11 14.46 -13.34
CA SER A 34 -8.30 14.64 -14.54
C SER A 34 -8.79 15.77 -15.45
N PRO A 35 -10.06 15.79 -15.90
CA PRO A 35 -10.55 16.85 -16.75
C PRO A 35 -10.63 18.22 -16.04
N LEU A 36 -10.91 18.24 -14.72
CA LEU A 36 -10.93 19.47 -13.94
C LEU A 36 -9.54 20.09 -13.83
N ILE A 37 -8.55 19.30 -13.46
CA ILE A 37 -7.16 19.79 -13.32
C ILE A 37 -6.62 20.20 -14.70
N GLY A 38 -6.94 19.47 -15.77
CA GLY A 38 -6.58 19.86 -17.13
C GLY A 38 -7.14 21.22 -17.53
N LYS A 39 -8.39 21.52 -17.15
CA LYS A 39 -9.05 22.79 -17.46
C LYS A 39 -8.56 23.97 -16.59
N PHE A 40 -8.32 23.73 -15.30
CA PHE A 40 -7.91 24.75 -14.33
C PHE A 40 -6.39 24.79 -14.10
N GLY A 41 -5.63 23.86 -14.64
CA GLY A 41 -4.18 23.73 -14.44
C GLY A 41 -3.39 24.98 -14.80
N ASN A 42 -3.86 25.77 -15.78
CA ASN A 42 -3.23 27.06 -16.15
C ASN A 42 -3.47 28.18 -15.13
N ARG A 43 -4.41 28.02 -14.20
CA ARG A 43 -4.75 29.03 -13.17
C ARG A 43 -4.27 28.65 -11.77
N LEU A 44 -3.86 27.40 -11.58
CA LEU A 44 -3.42 26.88 -10.30
C LEU A 44 -1.89 26.74 -10.30
N ASP A 45 -1.26 27.25 -9.26
CA ASP A 45 0.16 27.05 -9.05
C ASP A 45 0.45 25.55 -8.84
N MET A 46 1.05 24.90 -9.84
CA MET A 46 1.41 23.48 -9.83
C MET A 46 2.20 23.07 -8.57
N ARG A 47 2.97 24.00 -8.02
CA ARG A 47 3.76 23.77 -6.79
C ARG A 47 2.89 23.53 -5.58
N TRP A 48 1.83 24.32 -5.41
CA TRP A 48 0.87 24.15 -4.30
C TRP A 48 0.10 22.85 -4.41
N LEU A 49 -0.30 22.46 -5.62
CA LEU A 49 -0.97 21.16 -5.85
C LEU A 49 -0.10 19.99 -5.40
N VAL A 50 1.18 19.99 -5.76
CA VAL A 50 2.13 18.96 -5.35
C VAL A 50 2.35 18.97 -3.83
N THR A 51 2.49 20.13 -3.21
CA THR A 51 2.67 20.25 -1.75
C THR A 51 1.44 19.70 -1.00
N ILE A 52 0.23 20.07 -1.43
CA ILE A 52 -1.02 19.56 -0.84
C ILE A 52 -1.10 18.04 -1.02
N SER A 53 -0.71 17.51 -2.19
CA SER A 53 -0.66 16.08 -2.44
C SER A 53 0.24 15.34 -1.44
N PHE A 54 1.45 15.85 -1.19
CA PHE A 54 2.34 15.27 -0.18
C PHE A 54 1.75 15.34 1.23
N ALA A 55 1.08 16.43 1.59
CA ALA A 55 0.40 16.55 2.88
C ALA A 55 -0.73 15.51 3.02
N VAL A 56 -1.52 15.30 1.96
CA VAL A 56 -2.57 14.26 1.92
C VAL A 56 -1.96 12.87 2.06
N TYR A 57 -0.86 12.57 1.35
CA TYR A 57 -0.17 11.29 1.49
C TYR A 57 0.36 11.08 2.92
N ALA A 58 1.00 12.09 3.50
CA ALA A 58 1.51 12.01 4.87
C ALA A 58 0.38 11.75 5.87
N GLY A 59 -0.76 12.45 5.74
CA GLY A 59 -1.95 12.22 6.56
C GLY A 59 -2.52 10.80 6.40
N CYS A 60 -2.60 10.29 5.17
CA CYS A 60 -3.07 8.92 4.92
C CYS A 60 -2.12 7.87 5.49
N PHE A 61 -0.80 8.07 5.41
CA PHE A 61 0.16 7.14 6.00
C PHE A 61 0.13 7.18 7.53
N PHE A 62 -0.04 8.36 8.12
CA PHE A 62 -0.22 8.49 9.56
C PHE A 62 -1.51 7.78 10.03
N TRP A 63 -2.62 7.98 9.33
CA TRP A 63 -3.87 7.26 9.62
C TRP A 63 -3.70 5.75 9.55
N ARG A 64 -2.94 5.26 8.57
CA ARG A 64 -2.65 3.82 8.43
C ARG A 64 -1.72 3.27 9.51
N SER A 65 -0.92 4.10 10.18
CA SER A 65 -0.06 3.63 11.27
C SER A 65 -0.84 3.13 12.49
N GLU A 66 -2.11 3.54 12.62
CA GLU A 66 -3.02 3.10 13.68
C GLU A 66 -3.77 1.80 13.35
N PHE A 67 -3.53 1.22 12.19
CA PHE A 67 -4.20 0.00 11.77
C PHE A 67 -3.79 -1.19 12.65
N THR A 68 -4.81 -1.90 13.15
CA THR A 68 -4.67 -3.13 13.94
C THR A 68 -5.09 -4.35 13.12
N ALA A 69 -4.80 -5.56 13.62
CA ALA A 69 -5.16 -6.81 12.95
C ALA A 69 -6.69 -7.05 12.80
N GLN A 70 -7.52 -6.24 13.47
CA GLN A 70 -8.98 -6.33 13.44
C GLN A 70 -9.63 -5.25 12.57
N MET A 71 -9.02 -4.90 11.44
CA MET A 71 -9.53 -3.85 10.54
C MET A 71 -10.83 -4.26 9.87
N SER A 72 -11.81 -3.36 9.92
CA SER A 72 -13.02 -3.43 9.11
C SER A 72 -12.74 -3.03 7.66
N PHE A 73 -13.61 -3.47 6.73
CA PHE A 73 -13.58 -3.02 5.33
C PHE A 73 -13.56 -1.49 5.20
N TRP A 74 -14.33 -0.78 6.02
CA TRP A 74 -14.43 0.67 6.00
C TRP A 74 -13.15 1.38 6.45
N ASP A 75 -12.40 0.78 7.36
CA ASP A 75 -11.12 1.34 7.83
C ASP A 75 -10.07 1.34 6.70
N VAL A 76 -10.13 0.37 5.81
CA VAL A 76 -9.29 0.32 4.60
C VAL A 76 -9.82 1.24 3.51
N PHE A 77 -11.14 1.29 3.31
CA PHE A 77 -11.79 2.02 2.23
C PHE A 77 -11.55 3.54 2.32
N TRP A 78 -11.75 4.16 3.48
CA TRP A 78 -11.67 5.60 3.64
C TRP A 78 -10.27 6.18 3.38
N PRO A 79 -9.17 5.62 3.92
CA PRO A 79 -7.84 6.09 3.59
C PRO A 79 -7.49 5.93 2.11
N GLN A 80 -7.98 4.87 1.45
CA GLN A 80 -7.80 4.69 0.00
C GLN A 80 -8.54 5.77 -0.80
N PHE A 81 -9.75 6.11 -0.38
CA PHE A 81 -10.54 7.15 -0.99
C PHE A 81 -9.83 8.51 -0.89
N VAL A 82 -9.36 8.90 0.30
CA VAL A 82 -8.61 10.15 0.51
C VAL A 82 -7.27 10.13 -0.24
N GLN A 83 -6.58 8.99 -0.26
CA GLN A 83 -5.33 8.83 -1.00
C GLN A 83 -5.51 9.01 -2.52
N GLY A 84 -6.68 8.66 -3.06
CA GLY A 84 -7.02 8.89 -4.46
C GLY A 84 -7.01 10.38 -4.84
N ILE A 85 -7.42 11.28 -3.94
CA ILE A 85 -7.33 12.73 -4.13
C ILE A 85 -5.87 13.14 -4.24
N GLY A 86 -5.03 12.70 -3.31
CA GLY A 86 -3.59 12.96 -3.34
C GLY A 86 -2.94 12.47 -4.63
N MET A 87 -3.33 11.29 -5.11
CA MET A 87 -2.83 10.71 -6.35
C MET A 87 -3.18 11.57 -7.57
N ALA A 88 -4.40 12.05 -7.67
CA ALA A 88 -4.83 12.94 -8.75
C ALA A 88 -4.04 14.24 -8.75
N MET A 89 -3.88 14.86 -7.57
CA MET A 89 -3.16 16.12 -7.40
C MET A 89 -1.64 15.99 -7.60
N PHE A 90 -1.09 14.80 -7.53
CA PHE A 90 0.33 14.54 -7.74
C PHE A 90 0.67 14.25 -9.21
N PHE A 91 0.01 13.27 -9.82
CA PHE A 91 0.38 12.79 -11.14
C PHE A 91 0.15 13.79 -12.26
N MET A 92 -0.92 14.58 -12.17
CA MET A 92 -1.27 15.55 -13.20
C MET A 92 -0.25 16.69 -13.32
N PRO A 93 0.05 17.44 -12.24
CA PRO A 93 1.06 18.48 -12.31
C PRO A 93 2.44 17.95 -12.68
N LEU A 94 2.81 16.78 -12.16
CA LEU A 94 4.11 16.18 -12.47
C LEU A 94 4.25 15.89 -13.97
N THR A 95 3.23 15.30 -14.58
CA THR A 95 3.22 15.03 -16.02
C THR A 95 3.26 16.32 -16.83
N ALA A 96 2.48 17.33 -16.43
CA ALA A 96 2.46 18.64 -17.09
C ALA A 96 3.83 19.33 -17.04
N ILE A 97 4.49 19.33 -15.88
CA ILE A 97 5.83 19.93 -15.71
C ILE A 97 6.86 19.16 -16.54
N THR A 98 6.83 17.83 -16.52
CA THR A 98 7.78 16.98 -17.23
C THR A 98 7.70 17.21 -18.76
N LEU A 99 6.52 17.48 -19.29
CA LEU A 99 6.29 17.65 -20.72
C LEU A 99 6.26 19.12 -21.18
N SER A 100 6.29 20.10 -20.25
CA SER A 100 6.09 21.52 -20.57
C SER A 100 7.08 22.13 -21.57
N ASN A 101 8.32 21.68 -21.58
CA ASN A 101 9.40 22.20 -22.41
C ASN A 101 9.68 21.36 -23.68
N ILE A 102 8.76 20.44 -24.00
CA ILE A 102 8.96 19.52 -25.13
C ILE A 102 8.20 20.03 -26.35
N PRO A 103 8.85 20.15 -27.51
CA PRO A 103 8.19 20.58 -28.73
C PRO A 103 7.15 19.55 -29.19
N ALA A 104 6.06 20.04 -29.80
CA ALA A 104 4.89 19.23 -30.14
C ALA A 104 5.22 17.96 -30.96
N HIS A 105 6.18 18.04 -31.90
CA HIS A 105 6.57 16.91 -32.73
C HIS A 105 7.30 15.78 -31.97
N LYS A 106 7.83 16.05 -30.76
CA LYS A 106 8.49 15.06 -29.88
C LYS A 106 7.61 14.63 -28.69
N MET A 107 6.43 15.20 -28.56
CA MET A 107 5.56 14.97 -27.38
C MET A 107 5.22 13.48 -27.20
N ALA A 108 4.91 12.77 -28.29
CA ALA A 108 4.58 11.34 -28.25
C ALA A 108 5.76 10.49 -27.72
N ALA A 109 6.97 10.75 -28.22
CA ALA A 109 8.17 10.03 -27.79
C ALA A 109 8.51 10.33 -26.33
N ALA A 110 8.39 11.61 -25.92
CA ALA A 110 8.66 12.02 -24.56
C ALA A 110 7.66 11.44 -23.55
N SER A 111 6.39 11.41 -23.88
CA SER A 111 5.36 10.80 -23.03
C SER A 111 5.55 9.29 -22.89
N SER A 112 5.91 8.60 -23.97
CA SER A 112 6.23 7.17 -23.95
C SER A 112 7.45 6.88 -23.07
N LEU A 113 8.51 7.67 -23.20
CA LEU A 113 9.72 7.53 -22.39
C LEU A 113 9.43 7.81 -20.90
N SER A 114 8.68 8.87 -20.60
CA SER A 114 8.26 9.20 -19.24
C SER A 114 7.44 8.07 -18.61
N ASN A 115 6.50 7.50 -19.37
CA ASN A 115 5.71 6.37 -18.91
C ASN A 115 6.54 5.11 -18.68
N PHE A 116 7.48 4.82 -19.58
CA PHE A 116 8.41 3.71 -19.44
C PHE A 116 9.26 3.85 -18.17
N MET A 117 9.87 5.01 -17.94
CA MET A 117 10.65 5.28 -16.74
C MET A 117 9.81 5.16 -15.46
N ARG A 118 8.57 5.62 -15.47
CA ARG A 118 7.65 5.49 -14.34
C ARG A 118 7.33 4.03 -14.02
N ILE A 119 7.06 3.20 -15.03
CA ILE A 119 6.78 1.78 -14.85
C ILE A 119 8.01 1.06 -14.32
N LEU A 120 9.17 1.33 -14.90
CA LEU A 120 10.45 0.73 -14.50
C LEU A 120 10.81 1.09 -13.05
N ALA A 121 10.73 2.37 -12.70
CA ALA A 121 10.95 2.82 -11.32
C ALA A 121 9.94 2.23 -10.34
N GLY A 122 8.68 2.10 -10.75
CA GLY A 122 7.63 1.44 -9.99
C GLY A 122 7.94 -0.03 -9.73
N GLY A 123 8.40 -0.76 -10.74
CA GLY A 123 8.81 -2.16 -10.63
C GLY A 123 9.98 -2.36 -9.66
N ILE A 124 11.02 -1.56 -9.80
CA ILE A 124 12.18 -1.59 -8.89
C ILE A 124 11.76 -1.26 -7.46
N GLY A 125 10.96 -0.20 -7.27
CA GLY A 125 10.47 0.19 -5.96
C GLY A 125 9.60 -0.88 -5.31
N THR A 126 8.71 -1.51 -6.06
CA THR A 126 7.86 -2.60 -5.58
C THR A 126 8.71 -3.80 -5.16
N SER A 127 9.67 -4.22 -6.00
CA SER A 127 10.56 -5.34 -5.70
C SER A 127 11.38 -5.09 -4.42
N ALA A 128 11.94 -3.89 -4.27
CA ALA A 128 12.69 -3.54 -3.07
C ALA A 128 11.83 -3.61 -1.80
N VAL A 129 10.62 -3.05 -1.84
CA VAL A 129 9.71 -3.04 -0.69
C VAL A 129 9.21 -4.44 -0.36
N THR A 130 8.88 -5.26 -1.36
CA THR A 130 8.45 -6.66 -1.15
C THR A 130 9.58 -7.48 -0.52
N THR A 131 10.81 -7.35 -1.03
CA THR A 131 11.97 -8.05 -0.44
C THR A 131 12.24 -7.63 1.01
N MET A 132 12.09 -6.33 1.32
CA MET A 132 12.23 -5.86 2.70
C MET A 132 11.12 -6.41 3.61
N TRP A 133 9.91 -6.53 3.10
CA TRP A 133 8.78 -7.12 3.83
C TRP A 133 9.03 -8.59 4.14
N GLU A 134 9.37 -9.39 3.13
CA GLU A 134 9.66 -10.82 3.28
C GLU A 134 10.83 -11.08 4.26
N ARG A 135 11.88 -10.26 4.18
CA ARG A 135 13.00 -10.36 5.14
C ARG A 135 12.58 -10.05 6.57
N ARG A 136 11.73 -9.03 6.78
CA ARG A 136 11.21 -8.73 8.12
C ARG A 136 10.30 -9.83 8.65
N GLU A 137 9.45 -10.37 7.81
CA GLU A 137 8.57 -11.48 8.16
C GLU A 137 9.39 -12.70 8.59
N ALA A 138 10.39 -13.09 7.80
CA ALA A 138 11.32 -14.19 8.13
C ALA A 138 12.04 -13.96 9.46
N LEU A 139 12.54 -12.74 9.72
CA LEU A 139 13.19 -12.39 10.99
C LEU A 139 12.24 -12.48 12.19
N HIS A 140 10.99 -12.05 12.04
CA HIS A 140 10.00 -12.17 13.10
C HIS A 140 9.62 -13.63 13.37
N GLN A 141 9.45 -14.43 12.32
CA GLN A 141 9.19 -15.86 12.45
C GLN A 141 10.35 -16.58 13.16
N THR A 142 11.60 -16.29 12.77
CA THR A 142 12.77 -16.88 13.43
C THR A 142 12.82 -16.53 14.92
N ARG A 143 12.57 -15.25 15.27
CA ARG A 143 12.54 -14.82 16.68
C ARG A 143 11.43 -15.49 17.49
N LEU A 144 10.25 -15.65 16.90
CA LEU A 144 9.14 -16.35 17.56
C LEU A 144 9.47 -17.83 17.75
N THR A 145 10.09 -18.48 16.75
CA THR A 145 10.50 -19.89 16.83
C THR A 145 11.61 -20.10 17.85
N GLU A 146 12.55 -19.16 17.98
CA GLU A 146 13.59 -19.21 19.03
C GLU A 146 13.01 -19.09 20.44
N GLN A 147 11.90 -18.36 20.62
CA GLN A 147 11.22 -18.24 21.91
C GLN A 147 10.35 -19.45 22.25
N ILE A 148 9.93 -20.23 21.26
CA ILE A 148 9.21 -21.51 21.43
C ILE A 148 10.25 -22.65 21.45
N ASN A 149 11.11 -22.65 22.45
CA ASN A 149 11.99 -23.80 22.68
C ASN A 149 11.19 -24.90 23.41
N PRO A 150 11.11 -26.14 22.84
CA PRO A 150 10.38 -27.25 23.48
C PRO A 150 10.85 -27.58 24.90
N TYR A 151 12.04 -27.12 25.27
CA TYR A 151 12.65 -27.33 26.58
C TYR A 151 12.56 -26.10 27.50
N ALA A 152 11.92 -25.00 27.07
CA ALA A 152 11.70 -23.85 27.92
C ALA A 152 10.55 -24.13 28.90
N ASP A 153 10.74 -23.82 30.18
CA ASP A 153 9.73 -24.04 31.23
C ASP A 153 8.35 -23.47 30.90
N ASN A 154 8.31 -22.33 30.21
CA ASN A 154 7.06 -21.70 29.75
C ASN A 154 6.33 -22.52 28.69
N THR A 155 7.05 -23.18 27.77
CA THR A 155 6.47 -24.01 26.71
C THR A 155 5.95 -25.33 27.30
N VAL A 156 6.69 -25.93 28.22
CA VAL A 156 6.27 -27.15 28.93
C VAL A 156 5.00 -26.86 29.75
N GLY A 157 4.94 -25.74 30.48
CA GLY A 157 3.77 -25.35 31.24
C GLY A 157 2.55 -25.07 30.36
N MET A 158 2.73 -24.50 29.17
CA MET A 158 1.66 -24.25 28.21
C MET A 158 1.13 -25.54 27.60
N ILE A 159 1.99 -26.47 27.21
CA ILE A 159 1.64 -27.80 26.70
C ILE A 159 0.85 -28.57 27.75
N GLU A 160 1.30 -28.53 29.00
CA GLU A 160 0.63 -29.21 30.12
C GLU A 160 -0.76 -28.62 30.42
N THR A 161 -0.90 -27.30 30.26
CA THR A 161 -2.19 -26.60 30.40
C THR A 161 -3.15 -26.97 29.26
N MET A 162 -2.66 -27.05 28.01
CA MET A 162 -3.46 -27.49 26.86
C MET A 162 -3.90 -28.97 26.99
N ARG A 163 -3.02 -29.83 27.52
CA ARG A 163 -3.31 -31.22 27.81
C ARG A 163 -4.38 -31.37 28.89
N ARG A 164 -4.36 -30.52 29.93
CA ARG A 164 -5.42 -30.46 30.95
C ARG A 164 -6.76 -29.96 30.43
N MET A 165 -6.75 -29.13 29.37
CA MET A 165 -7.97 -28.68 28.69
C MET A 165 -8.52 -29.70 27.68
N GLY A 166 -7.92 -30.90 27.56
CA GLY A 166 -8.44 -32.01 26.74
C GLY A 166 -8.09 -31.93 25.26
N LEU A 167 -7.10 -31.12 24.87
CA LEU A 167 -6.61 -31.06 23.49
C LEU A 167 -5.73 -32.29 23.21
N ASN A 168 -6.01 -32.97 22.09
CA ASN A 168 -5.21 -34.14 21.65
C ASN A 168 -3.84 -33.70 21.12
N GLU A 169 -2.84 -34.60 21.20
CA GLU A 169 -1.47 -34.34 20.74
C GLU A 169 -1.38 -33.93 19.27
N GLN A 170 -2.35 -34.30 18.42
CA GLN A 170 -2.45 -33.85 17.03
C GLN A 170 -2.92 -32.40 16.86
N GLN A 171 -3.44 -31.77 17.91
CA GLN A 171 -3.90 -30.38 17.93
C GLN A 171 -2.89 -29.45 18.62
N ILE A 172 -1.86 -30.01 19.25
CA ILE A 172 -0.81 -29.29 19.98
C ILE A 172 0.46 -29.15 19.14
N ASN A 173 0.68 -30.05 18.16
CA ASN A 173 1.77 -30.02 17.17
C ASN A 173 1.35 -29.29 15.90
#